data_70cca15322a26f258e9c41f3a0a2142d
#
_entry.id   70cca15322a26f258e9c41f3a0a2142d
#
_cell.length_a   1.000
_cell.length_b   1.000
_cell.length_c   1.000
_cell.angle_alpha   90.00
_cell.angle_beta   90.00
_cell.angle_gamma   90.00
#
_symmetry.space_group_name_H-M   'P 1'
#
loop_
_entity.id
_entity.type
_entity.pdbx_description
1 polymer ?
#
loop_
_entity_poly.entity_id
_entity_poly.type
_entity_poly.pdbx_seq_one_letter_code
_entity_poly.pdbx_strand_id
1 'polypeptide(L)'
;MTVAYLDCEFNGFEGELISMAIVVDKTTYFYEALNCLDPVPWVKENVIPVILKHPISKLSFTAKLEEFLNQYEELEIVADWPDDIKYLCKAMITGPGTMIK
;
A
#
# COMPACT_ATOMS: atom_id res chain seq x y z
N MET A 1 -14.25 16.41 5.68
CA MET A 1 -13.74 15.18 5.05
C MET A 1 -12.23 15.29 4.81
N THR A 2 -11.50 14.24 5.13
CA THR A 2 -10.05 14.23 4.93
C THR A 2 -9.72 13.59 3.59
N VAL A 3 -8.76 14.18 2.87
CA VAL A 3 -8.31 13.68 1.57
C VAL A 3 -6.91 13.10 1.75
N ALA A 4 -6.67 11.93 1.19
CA ALA A 4 -5.36 11.30 1.21
C ALA A 4 -4.99 10.83 -0.20
N TYR A 5 -3.69 10.88 -0.50
CA TYR A 5 -3.16 10.50 -1.80
C TYR A 5 -2.50 9.12 -1.69
N LEU A 6 -2.88 8.24 -2.58
CA LEU A 6 -2.42 6.84 -2.60
C LEU A 6 -1.44 6.62 -3.73
N ASP A 7 -0.34 5.94 -3.43
CA ASP A 7 0.64 5.53 -4.42
C ASP A 7 1.16 4.14 -4.03
N CYS A 8 1.15 3.21 -4.98
CA CYS A 8 1.62 1.84 -4.77
C CYS A 8 2.73 1.50 -5.75
N GLU A 9 3.68 0.68 -5.28
CA GLU A 9 4.65 0.04 -6.15
C GLU A 9 4.36 -1.44 -6.18
N PHE A 10 4.42 -2.06 -7.35
CA PHE A 10 4.12 -3.48 -7.51
C PHE A 10 5.08 -4.12 -8.52
N ASN A 11 5.13 -5.45 -8.48
CA ASN A 11 6.12 -6.22 -9.24
C ASN A 11 5.66 -6.43 -10.68
N GLY A 12 5.70 -5.33 -11.46
CA GLY A 12 5.26 -5.35 -12.84
C GLY A 12 3.74 -5.37 -12.99
N PHE A 13 3.27 -5.53 -14.21
CA PHE A 13 1.84 -5.52 -14.51
C PHE A 13 1.14 -6.68 -13.78
N GLU A 14 0.15 -6.34 -12.97
CA GLU A 14 -0.59 -7.30 -12.14
C GLU A 14 0.26 -8.11 -11.16
N GLY A 15 1.50 -7.65 -10.91
CA GLY A 15 2.37 -8.31 -9.95
C GLY A 15 1.98 -8.03 -8.50
N GLU A 16 2.71 -8.65 -7.58
CA GLU A 16 2.47 -8.49 -6.15
C GLU A 16 2.77 -7.06 -5.69
N LEU A 17 2.08 -6.63 -4.64
CA LEU A 17 2.32 -5.33 -4.02
C LEU A 17 3.70 -5.32 -3.34
N ILE A 18 4.48 -4.27 -3.57
CA ILE A 18 5.78 -4.09 -2.96
C ILE A 18 5.74 -3.02 -1.87
N SER A 19 5.09 -1.89 -2.14
CA SER A 19 4.95 -0.82 -1.15
C SER A 19 3.67 -0.04 -1.39
N MET A 20 3.21 0.63 -0.33
CA MET A 20 2.02 1.46 -0.39
C MET A 20 2.24 2.70 0.46
N ALA A 21 1.93 3.86 -0.11
CA ALA A 21 1.93 5.13 0.60
C ALA A 21 0.53 5.74 0.55
N ILE A 22 0.02 6.17 1.69
CA ILE A 22 -1.23 6.91 1.80
C ILE A 22 -0.88 8.18 2.58
N VAL A 23 -0.93 9.32 1.91
CA VAL A 23 -0.40 10.57 2.46
C VAL A 23 -1.51 11.59 2.64
N VAL A 24 -1.73 12.00 3.88
CA VAL A 24 -2.64 13.10 4.22
C VAL A 24 -1.86 14.42 4.19
N ASP A 25 -0.73 14.48 4.90
CA ASP A 25 0.17 15.64 4.89
C ASP A 25 1.60 15.19 5.24
N LYS A 26 2.51 16.14 5.44
CA LYS A 26 3.93 15.85 5.69
C LYS A 26 4.19 15.02 6.93
N THR A 27 3.28 15.08 7.91
CA THR A 27 3.47 14.40 9.21
C THR A 27 2.49 13.26 9.43
N THR A 28 1.46 13.16 8.60
CA THR A 28 0.40 12.15 8.74
C THR A 28 0.33 11.32 7.49
N TYR A 29 0.89 10.12 7.56
CA TYR A 29 0.94 9.23 6.40
C TYR A 29 1.12 7.78 6.85
N PHE A 30 0.73 6.88 5.96
CA PHE A 30 1.06 5.46 6.03
C PHE A 30 2.07 5.18 4.94
N TYR A 31 3.16 4.50 5.26
CA TYR A 31 4.12 4.04 4.26
C TYR A 31 4.77 2.76 4.76
N GLU A 32 4.46 1.65 4.09
CA GLU A 32 5.02 0.36 4.43
C GLU A 32 5.37 -0.43 3.18
N ALA A 33 6.32 -1.34 3.32
CA ALA A 33 6.80 -2.18 2.24
C ALA A 33 6.64 -3.66 2.59
N LEU A 34 6.40 -4.46 1.56
CA LEU A 34 6.34 -5.91 1.66
C LEU A 34 7.55 -6.50 0.94
N ASN A 35 7.98 -7.69 1.36
CA ASN A 35 9.11 -8.35 0.74
C ASN A 35 8.74 -8.79 -0.68
N CYS A 36 9.64 -8.48 -1.64
CA CYS A 36 9.49 -8.91 -3.03
C CYS A 36 10.59 -9.92 -3.31
N LEU A 37 10.21 -11.21 -3.34
CA LEU A 37 11.17 -12.31 -3.44
C LEU A 37 11.78 -12.45 -4.85
N ASP A 38 11.02 -12.09 -5.88
CA ASP A 38 11.45 -12.30 -7.26
C ASP A 38 11.04 -11.09 -8.12
N PRO A 39 11.69 -9.93 -7.94
CA PRO A 39 11.34 -8.75 -8.71
C PRO A 39 11.69 -8.92 -10.18
N VAL A 40 10.78 -8.49 -11.07
CA VAL A 40 11.09 -8.44 -12.50
C VAL A 40 12.25 -7.45 -12.73
N PRO A 41 13.05 -7.62 -13.82
CA PRO A 41 14.29 -6.83 -13.99
C PRO A 41 14.11 -5.33 -13.87
N TRP A 42 13.10 -4.76 -14.48
CA TRP A 42 12.86 -3.32 -14.43
C TRP A 42 12.58 -2.84 -13.00
N VAL A 43 11.79 -3.62 -12.25
CA VAL A 43 11.45 -3.31 -10.86
C VAL A 43 12.69 -3.42 -9.97
N LYS A 44 13.51 -4.45 -10.19
CA LYS A 44 14.75 -4.65 -9.45
C LYS A 44 15.72 -3.47 -9.61
N GLU A 45 15.79 -2.91 -10.82
CA GLU A 45 16.70 -1.82 -11.11
C GLU A 45 16.16 -0.45 -10.75
N ASN A 46 14.85 -0.22 -10.90
CA ASN A 46 14.26 1.11 -10.84
C ASN A 46 13.35 1.35 -9.63
N VAL A 47 12.81 0.32 -9.02
CA VAL A 47 11.85 0.46 -7.90
C VAL A 47 12.46 0.07 -6.58
N ILE A 48 13.02 -1.14 -6.48
CA ILE A 48 13.56 -1.65 -5.21
C ILE A 48 14.59 -0.71 -4.58
N PRO A 49 15.55 -0.15 -5.34
CA PRO A 49 16.58 0.70 -4.74
C PRO A 49 16.05 2.02 -4.16
N VAL A 50 14.89 2.48 -4.61
CA VAL A 50 14.33 3.76 -4.15
C VAL A 50 13.30 3.59 -3.02
N ILE A 51 12.94 2.36 -2.69
CA ILE A 51 12.06 2.09 -1.55
C ILE A 51 12.93 2.06 -0.29
N LEU A 52 12.96 3.18 0.43
CA LEU A 52 13.83 3.33 1.61
C LEU A 52 13.11 2.86 2.87
N LYS A 53 12.55 1.65 2.84
CA LYS A 53 11.76 1.11 3.93
C LYS A 53 12.00 -0.39 4.05
N HIS A 54 12.25 -0.88 5.27
CA HIS A 54 12.38 -2.31 5.51
C HIS A 54 11.05 -3.01 5.30
N PRO A 55 11.03 -4.12 4.56
CA PRO A 55 9.80 -4.89 4.39
C PRO A 55 9.28 -5.45 5.72
N ILE A 56 7.97 -5.50 5.85
CA ILE A 56 7.31 -6.14 7.00
C ILE A 56 6.45 -7.29 6.50
N SER A 57 6.00 -8.14 7.43
CA SER A 57 5.11 -9.24 7.07
C SER A 57 3.76 -8.71 6.60
N LYS A 58 3.05 -9.52 5.82
CA LYS A 58 1.71 -9.15 5.36
C LYS A 58 0.77 -8.95 6.54
N LEU A 59 0.90 -9.77 7.58
CA LEU A 59 0.07 -9.63 8.78
C LEU A 59 0.30 -8.28 9.46
N SER A 60 1.55 -7.88 9.63
CA SER A 60 1.89 -6.57 10.20
C SER A 60 1.43 -5.43 9.30
N PHE A 61 1.58 -5.58 7.99
CA PHE A 61 1.14 -4.59 7.02
C PHE A 61 -0.37 -4.35 7.15
N THR A 62 -1.16 -5.42 7.17
CA THR A 62 -2.61 -5.33 7.27
C THR A 62 -3.04 -4.68 8.59
N ALA A 63 -2.40 -5.04 9.70
CA ALA A 63 -2.70 -4.46 11.00
C ALA A 63 -2.40 -2.96 11.04
N LYS A 64 -1.27 -2.54 10.48
CA LYS A 64 -0.90 -1.12 10.42
C LYS A 64 -1.81 -0.33 9.49
N LEU A 65 -2.22 -0.93 8.38
CA LEU A 65 -3.16 -0.30 7.45
C LEU A 65 -4.51 -0.09 8.11
N GLU A 66 -5.02 -1.09 8.82
CA GLU A 66 -6.29 -1.00 9.55
C GLU A 66 -6.22 0.12 10.60
N GLU A 67 -5.14 0.16 11.37
CA GLU A 67 -4.94 1.20 12.38
C GLU A 67 -4.93 2.60 11.76
N PHE A 68 -4.23 2.76 10.64
CA PHE A 68 -4.16 4.04 9.95
C PHE A 68 -5.54 4.49 9.44
N LEU A 69 -6.25 3.59 8.74
CA LEU A 69 -7.53 3.93 8.14
C LEU A 69 -8.61 4.20 9.20
N ASN A 70 -8.55 3.51 10.33
CA ASN A 70 -9.54 3.67 11.40
C ASN A 70 -9.42 4.97 12.18
N GLN A 71 -8.39 5.78 11.93
CA GLN A 71 -8.28 7.11 12.51
C GLN A 71 -9.29 8.09 11.92
N TYR A 72 -9.92 7.73 10.80
CA TYR A 72 -10.79 8.63 10.04
C TYR A 72 -12.17 8.06 9.90
N GLU A 73 -13.21 8.89 10.16
CA GLU A 73 -14.60 8.50 9.89
C GLU A 73 -14.85 8.49 8.39
N GLU A 74 -14.34 9.50 7.70
CA GLU A 74 -14.45 9.63 6.26
C GLU A 74 -13.11 9.99 5.68
N LEU A 75 -12.65 9.20 4.73
CA LEU A 75 -11.37 9.42 4.06
C LEU A 75 -11.58 9.26 2.56
N GLU A 76 -11.31 10.35 1.83
CA GLU A 76 -11.34 10.31 0.37
C GLU A 76 -9.95 9.94 -0.14
N ILE A 77 -9.86 8.84 -0.86
CA ILE A 77 -8.60 8.36 -1.43
C ILE A 77 -8.48 8.81 -2.88
N VAL A 78 -7.38 9.46 -3.21
CA VAL A 78 -7.09 9.92 -4.56
C VAL A 78 -5.85 9.21 -5.07
N ALA A 79 -5.93 8.65 -6.26
CA ALA A 79 -4.81 7.97 -6.90
C ALA A 79 -4.73 8.38 -8.37
N ASP A 80 -3.50 8.56 -8.88
CA ASP A 80 -3.29 8.89 -10.28
C ASP A 80 -3.43 7.66 -11.18
N TRP A 81 -3.19 6.48 -10.63
CA TRP A 81 -3.18 5.24 -11.40
C TRP A 81 -4.28 4.31 -10.89
N PRO A 82 -5.16 3.82 -11.76
CA PRO A 82 -6.29 2.98 -11.32
C PRO A 82 -5.89 1.72 -10.56
N ASP A 83 -4.75 1.12 -10.91
CA ASP A 83 -4.27 -0.09 -10.24
C ASP A 83 -3.98 0.15 -8.76
N ASP A 84 -3.60 1.37 -8.36
CA ASP A 84 -3.34 1.69 -6.97
C ASP A 84 -4.58 1.44 -6.11
N ILE A 85 -5.75 1.83 -6.60
CA ILE A 85 -7.02 1.58 -5.90
C ILE A 85 -7.28 0.07 -5.76
N LYS A 86 -6.99 -0.68 -6.82
CA LYS A 86 -7.14 -2.13 -6.81
C LYS A 86 -6.27 -2.77 -5.71
N TYR A 87 -5.01 -2.34 -5.60
CA TYR A 87 -4.11 -2.86 -4.58
C TYR A 87 -4.55 -2.49 -3.17
N LEU A 88 -5.07 -1.28 -2.98
CA LEU A 88 -5.63 -0.89 -1.68
C LEU A 88 -6.80 -1.79 -1.32
N CYS A 89 -7.73 -2.00 -2.23
CA CYS A 89 -8.90 -2.86 -1.99
C CYS A 89 -8.47 -4.28 -1.66
N LYS A 90 -7.49 -4.83 -2.37
CA LYS A 90 -6.99 -6.18 -2.10
C LYS A 90 -6.31 -6.26 -0.73
N ALA A 91 -5.56 -5.23 -0.35
CA ALA A 91 -4.88 -5.20 0.94
C ALA A 91 -5.85 -5.17 2.12
N MET A 92 -7.06 -4.67 1.91
CA MET A 92 -8.08 -4.61 2.95
C MET A 92 -8.78 -5.94 3.19
N ILE A 93 -8.61 -6.91 2.28
CA ILE A 93 -9.24 -8.23 2.39
C ILE A 93 -8.41 -9.10 3.33
N THR A 94 -9.04 -9.60 4.40
CA THR A 94 -8.36 -10.42 5.41
C THR A 94 -8.59 -11.91 5.22
N GLY A 95 -9.58 -12.29 4.40
CA GLY A 95 -9.88 -13.68 4.11
C GLY A 95 -11.13 -13.76 3.22
N PRO A 96 -11.55 -14.97 2.82
CA PRO A 96 -12.75 -15.11 1.98
C PRO A 96 -13.96 -14.48 2.65
N GLY A 97 -14.53 -13.46 2.02
CA GLY A 97 -15.70 -12.75 2.54
C GLY A 97 -15.45 -11.86 3.74
N THR A 98 -14.19 -11.61 4.11
CA THR A 98 -13.87 -10.75 5.27
C THR A 98 -12.87 -9.66 4.88
N MET A 99 -12.95 -8.51 5.57
CA MET A 99 -12.04 -7.40 5.34
C MET A 99 -11.81 -6.63 6.64
N ILE A 100 -10.81 -5.76 6.65
CA ILE A 100 -10.55 -4.87 7.80
C ILE A 100 -11.74 -3.93 7.99
N LYS A 101 -11.94 -3.51 9.21
CA LYS A 101 -13.11 -2.68 9.56
C LYS A 101 -12.83 -1.20 9.45
#